data_16b49566bc3312d4b66d5d8b38913688
#
_entry.id   16b49566bc3312d4b66d5d8b38913688
#
_cell.length_a   1.000
_cell.length_b   1.000
_cell.length_c   1.000
_cell.angle_alpha   90.00
_cell.angle_beta   90.00
_cell.angle_gamma   90.00
#
_symmetry.space_group_name_H-M   'P 1'
#
loop_
_entity.id
_entity.type
_entity.pdbx_description
1 polymer ?
#
loop_
_entity_poly.entity_id
_entity_poly.type
_entity_poly.pdbx_seq_one_letter_code
_entity_poly.pdbx_strand_id
1 'polypeptide(L)'
;MHDTDIPTSLQGGCRCGAVRYEIAADALPPTYACHCLDCQTWTGAAFSQQFVVREEDLHIHGPLTLFELTPPSGRVSRQRACGTCFTRVYNTNSARPGIAAIRAGSLDASDRLQVVAHIWTKRKQPWIILPDSVPQWHEAAPAEQLFGVLGVSGEVLRRAEPKN
;
A
#
# COMPACT_ATOMS: atom_id res chain seq x y z
N MET A 1 -7.80 -23.89 20.38
CA MET A 1 -8.89 -23.33 19.55
C MET A 1 -8.44 -21.95 19.08
N HIS A 2 -7.97 -21.85 17.85
CA HIS A 2 -7.66 -20.54 17.29
C HIS A 2 -8.97 -19.97 16.76
N ASP A 3 -9.41 -18.93 17.44
CA ASP A 3 -10.59 -18.16 17.06
C ASP A 3 -10.31 -17.53 15.68
N THR A 4 -11.00 -18.02 14.67
CA THR A 4 -10.91 -17.52 13.30
C THR A 4 -11.95 -16.43 13.05
N ASP A 5 -12.26 -15.61 14.06
CA ASP A 5 -13.07 -14.43 13.84
C ASP A 5 -12.31 -13.48 12.91
N ILE A 6 -12.66 -13.54 11.63
CA ILE A 6 -12.26 -12.54 10.66
C ILE A 6 -13.05 -11.28 11.02
N PRO A 7 -12.39 -10.21 11.42
CA PRO A 7 -13.11 -8.98 11.75
C PRO A 7 -13.85 -8.49 10.50
N THR A 8 -15.06 -7.99 10.68
CA THR A 8 -15.84 -7.36 9.58
C THR A 8 -15.20 -6.07 9.09
N SER A 9 -14.16 -5.59 9.78
CA SER A 9 -13.34 -4.46 9.39
C SER A 9 -11.88 -4.64 9.82
N LEU A 10 -10.96 -4.09 9.05
CA LEU A 10 -9.56 -4.00 9.37
C LEU A 10 -9.26 -2.62 9.93
N GLN A 11 -8.48 -2.57 11.00
CA GLN A 11 -8.08 -1.33 11.66
C GLN A 11 -6.57 -1.15 11.62
N GLY A 12 -6.15 0.11 11.63
CA GLY A 12 -4.75 0.47 11.69
C GLY A 12 -4.57 1.94 12.03
N GLY A 13 -3.32 2.41 12.01
CA GLY A 13 -3.05 3.80 12.30
C GLY A 13 -1.56 4.14 12.39
N CYS A 14 -1.30 5.35 12.85
CA CYS A 14 0.06 5.84 13.04
C CYS A 14 0.68 5.35 14.35
N ARG A 15 1.99 5.50 14.47
CA ARG A 15 2.75 5.05 15.65
C ARG A 15 2.29 5.69 16.97
N CYS A 16 1.90 6.97 16.97
CA CYS A 16 1.46 7.67 18.19
C CYS A 16 -0.04 7.50 18.50
N GLY A 17 -0.82 6.88 17.62
CA GLY A 17 -2.25 6.67 17.80
C GLY A 17 -3.14 7.87 17.43
N ALA A 18 -2.58 9.04 17.11
CA ALA A 18 -3.35 10.24 16.76
C ALA A 18 -4.15 10.08 15.44
N VAL A 19 -3.67 9.23 14.53
CA VAL A 19 -4.37 8.86 13.29
C VAL A 19 -4.77 7.40 13.38
N ARG A 20 -6.04 7.13 13.16
CA ARG A 20 -6.59 5.78 13.04
C ARG A 20 -7.39 5.67 11.75
N TYR A 21 -7.43 4.47 11.19
CA TYR A 21 -8.26 4.18 10.03
C TYR A 21 -8.98 2.83 10.18
N GLU A 22 -10.06 2.72 9.44
CA GLU A 22 -10.86 1.51 9.30
C GLU A 22 -11.13 1.24 7.82
N ILE A 23 -11.10 -0.04 7.44
CA ILE A 23 -11.37 -0.52 6.09
C ILE A 23 -12.36 -1.67 6.21
N ALA A 24 -13.49 -1.58 5.51
CA ALA A 24 -14.43 -2.69 5.39
C ALA A 24 -13.75 -3.83 4.61
N ALA A 25 -13.55 -4.97 5.26
CA ALA A 25 -12.92 -6.15 4.65
C ALA A 25 -13.27 -7.40 5.42
N ASP A 26 -13.44 -8.49 4.71
CA ASP A 26 -13.73 -9.82 5.23
C ASP A 26 -12.48 -10.73 5.30
N ALA A 27 -11.35 -10.24 4.85
CA ALA A 27 -10.06 -10.95 4.85
C ALA A 27 -8.89 -9.97 4.95
N LEU A 28 -7.73 -10.50 5.39
CA LEU A 28 -6.48 -9.75 5.34
C LEU A 28 -6.07 -9.51 3.86
N PRO A 29 -5.66 -8.27 3.52
CA PRO A 29 -5.29 -7.96 2.15
C PRO A 29 -3.95 -8.62 1.78
N PRO A 30 -3.80 -9.14 0.56
CA PRO A 30 -2.50 -9.46 0.03
C PRO A 30 -1.66 -8.19 -0.12
N THR A 31 -0.35 -8.31 0.13
CA THR A 31 0.56 -7.16 0.08
C THR A 31 1.61 -7.32 -1.00
N TYR A 32 2.22 -6.22 -1.41
CA TYR A 32 3.38 -6.22 -2.28
C TYR A 32 4.53 -5.43 -1.65
N ALA A 33 5.76 -5.79 -1.99
CA ALA A 33 6.96 -5.07 -1.58
C ALA A 33 7.52 -4.25 -2.75
N CYS A 34 7.73 -2.96 -2.52
CA CYS A 34 8.35 -2.05 -3.46
C CYS A 34 9.79 -1.75 -3.03
N HIS A 35 10.76 -2.15 -3.87
CA HIS A 35 12.19 -1.99 -3.62
C HIS A 35 12.79 -0.72 -4.25
N CYS A 36 11.99 0.21 -4.77
CA CYS A 36 12.52 1.44 -5.37
C CYS A 36 13.23 2.31 -4.33
N LEU A 37 14.15 3.16 -4.80
CA LEU A 37 14.95 4.01 -3.90
C LEU A 37 14.10 4.96 -3.07
N ASP A 38 13.02 5.51 -3.62
CA ASP A 38 12.11 6.37 -2.87
C ASP A 38 11.46 5.62 -1.70
N CYS A 39 11.01 4.38 -1.93
CA CYS A 39 10.45 3.56 -0.87
C CYS A 39 11.49 3.23 0.20
N GLN A 40 12.72 2.89 -0.19
CA GLN A 40 13.80 2.62 0.75
C GLN A 40 14.12 3.86 1.60
N THR A 41 14.27 5.02 0.97
CA THR A 41 14.56 6.28 1.66
C THR A 41 13.45 6.67 2.62
N TRP A 42 12.20 6.55 2.19
CA TRP A 42 11.06 6.95 3.01
C TRP A 42 10.76 6.05 4.19
N THR A 43 11.07 4.76 4.06
CA THR A 43 10.83 3.81 5.15
C THR A 43 12.04 3.67 6.07
N GLY A 44 13.22 4.06 5.60
CA GLY A 44 14.48 3.75 6.27
C GLY A 44 14.76 2.24 6.30
N ALA A 45 14.16 1.48 5.36
CA ALA A 45 14.24 0.02 5.27
C ALA A 45 14.56 -0.41 3.83
N ALA A 46 14.76 -1.70 3.63
CA ALA A 46 15.12 -2.25 2.32
C ALA A 46 13.98 -2.20 1.28
N PHE A 47 12.75 -2.04 1.71
CA PHE A 47 11.55 -1.93 0.87
C PHE A 47 10.39 -1.32 1.64
N SER A 48 9.33 -0.95 0.95
CA SER A 48 8.03 -0.59 1.54
C SER A 48 7.02 -1.69 1.24
N GLN A 49 6.44 -2.30 2.27
CA GLN A 49 5.32 -3.23 2.13
C GLN A 49 4.02 -2.44 2.11
N GLN A 50 3.16 -2.76 1.13
CA GLN A 50 1.92 -2.02 0.88
C GLN A 50 0.81 -2.97 0.47
N PHE A 51 -0.43 -2.55 0.72
CA PHE A 51 -1.62 -3.13 0.11
C PHE A 51 -2.48 -2.00 -0.48
N VAL A 52 -3.40 -2.35 -1.36
CA VAL A 52 -4.26 -1.38 -2.03
C VAL A 52 -5.72 -1.58 -1.64
N VAL A 53 -6.43 -0.46 -1.51
CA VAL A 53 -7.87 -0.42 -1.30
C VAL A 53 -8.48 0.67 -2.16
N ARG A 54 -9.79 0.66 -2.36
CA ARG A 54 -10.48 1.84 -2.89
C ARG A 54 -10.41 2.96 -1.86
N GLU A 55 -10.14 4.18 -2.29
CA GLU A 55 -10.06 5.33 -1.39
C GLU A 55 -11.40 5.56 -0.66
N GLU A 56 -12.52 5.26 -1.32
CA GLU A 56 -13.87 5.37 -0.75
C GLU A 56 -14.15 4.38 0.41
N ASP A 57 -13.41 3.25 0.46
CA ASP A 57 -13.54 2.25 1.54
C ASP A 57 -12.62 2.54 2.74
N LEU A 58 -11.79 3.57 2.64
CA LEU A 58 -10.82 3.95 3.66
C LEU A 58 -11.39 5.08 4.53
N HIS A 59 -11.79 4.76 5.74
CA HIS A 59 -12.30 5.74 6.70
C HIS A 59 -11.20 6.13 7.68
N ILE A 60 -10.83 7.42 7.72
CA ILE A 60 -9.71 7.92 8.51
C ILE A 60 -10.17 8.96 9.51
N HIS A 61 -9.60 8.87 10.71
CA HIS A 61 -9.75 9.82 11.79
C HIS A 61 -8.40 10.35 12.24
N GLY A 62 -8.34 11.63 12.60
CA GLY A 62 -7.14 12.28 13.12
C GLY A 62 -6.43 13.20 12.12
N PRO A 63 -5.39 13.89 12.57
CA PRO A 63 -4.72 14.93 11.79
C PRO A 63 -3.77 14.32 10.75
N LEU A 64 -4.11 14.46 9.48
CA LEU A 64 -3.24 14.08 8.35
C LEU A 64 -2.55 15.30 7.76
N THR A 65 -1.28 15.16 7.48
CA THR A 65 -0.50 16.09 6.66
C THR A 65 -0.37 15.53 5.26
N LEU A 66 -0.63 16.37 4.26
CA LEU A 66 -0.44 16.06 2.86
C LEU A 66 0.87 16.61 2.35
N PHE A 67 1.62 15.83 1.59
CA PHE A 67 2.67 16.33 0.71
C PHE A 67 2.65 15.61 -0.63
N GLU A 68 3.06 16.32 -1.68
CA GLU A 68 3.04 15.81 -3.04
C GLU A 68 4.46 15.62 -3.57
N LEU A 69 4.62 14.61 -4.40
CA LEU A 69 5.85 14.32 -5.13
C LEU A 69 5.49 14.14 -6.59
N THR A 70 6.22 14.84 -7.44
CA THR A 70 6.09 14.71 -8.88
C THR A 70 7.41 14.21 -9.46
N PRO A 71 7.54 12.90 -9.69
CA PRO A 71 8.72 12.33 -10.34
C PRO A 71 8.78 12.78 -11.82
N PRO A 72 9.91 12.55 -12.50
CA PRO A 72 10.08 12.89 -13.91
C PRO A 72 8.99 12.31 -14.85
N SER A 73 8.34 11.22 -14.44
CA SER A 73 7.20 10.64 -15.17
C SER A 73 5.94 11.52 -15.19
N GLY A 74 5.91 12.62 -14.42
CA GLY A 74 4.75 13.51 -14.28
C GLY A 74 3.61 12.98 -13.42
N ARG A 75 3.71 11.76 -12.89
CA ARG A 75 2.67 11.17 -12.03
C ARG A 75 2.75 11.74 -10.63
N VAL A 76 1.75 12.52 -10.23
CA VAL A 76 1.70 13.09 -8.89
C VAL A 76 1.36 12.01 -7.87
N SER A 77 2.24 11.83 -6.90
CA SER A 77 2.01 10.96 -5.75
C SER A 77 1.68 11.80 -4.52
N ARG A 78 0.48 11.63 -3.99
CA ARG A 78 -0.02 12.35 -2.81
C ARG A 78 0.16 11.47 -1.59
N GLN A 79 1.06 11.90 -0.70
CA GLN A 79 1.41 11.18 0.52
C GLN A 79 0.60 11.73 1.69
N ARG A 80 0.05 10.85 2.50
CA ARG A 80 -0.65 11.17 3.73
C ARG A 80 0.13 10.64 4.92
N ALA A 81 0.52 11.54 5.80
CA ALA A 81 1.23 11.21 7.02
C ALA A 81 0.49 11.76 8.24
N CYS A 82 0.70 11.15 9.40
CA CYS A 82 0.24 11.71 10.66
C CYS A 82 0.85 13.09 10.90
N GLY A 83 0.03 14.09 11.21
CA GLY A 83 0.51 15.45 11.52
C GLY A 83 1.31 15.57 12.81
N THR A 84 1.28 14.53 13.66
CA THR A 84 1.98 14.53 14.95
C THR A 84 3.30 13.74 14.91
N CYS A 85 3.27 12.48 14.46
CA CYS A 85 4.45 11.61 14.48
C CYS A 85 5.06 11.33 13.10
N PHE A 86 4.47 11.90 12.04
CA PHE A 86 4.90 11.78 10.66
C PHE A 86 4.95 10.35 10.10
N THR A 87 4.32 9.38 10.77
CA THR A 87 4.11 8.05 10.20
C THR A 87 3.35 8.20 8.89
N ARG A 88 3.94 7.73 7.80
CA ARG A 88 3.24 7.65 6.51
C ARG A 88 2.18 6.57 6.58
N VAL A 89 0.93 6.95 6.34
CA VAL A 89 -0.21 6.02 6.43
C VAL A 89 -0.54 5.45 5.05
N TYR A 90 -0.76 6.32 4.07
CA TYR A 90 -1.07 5.89 2.70
C TYR A 90 -0.66 6.94 1.67
N ASN A 91 -0.74 6.54 0.42
CA ASN A 91 -0.66 7.48 -0.70
C ASN A 91 -1.66 7.15 -1.79
N THR A 92 -2.01 8.18 -2.55
CA THR A 92 -2.73 8.06 -3.83
C THR A 92 -1.84 8.52 -4.98
N ASN A 93 -2.21 8.15 -6.19
CA ASN A 93 -1.42 8.47 -7.38
C ASN A 93 -2.35 8.96 -8.50
N SER A 94 -1.95 10.04 -9.19
CA SER A 94 -2.76 10.63 -10.27
C SER A 94 -3.01 9.68 -11.46
N ALA A 95 -2.14 8.69 -11.66
CA ALA A 95 -2.33 7.68 -12.70
C ALA A 95 -3.36 6.61 -12.33
N ARG A 96 -3.80 6.57 -11.07
CA ARG A 96 -4.77 5.59 -10.54
C ARG A 96 -5.71 6.27 -9.53
N PRO A 97 -6.58 7.17 -10.00
CA PRO A 97 -7.53 7.87 -9.12
C PRO A 97 -8.41 6.86 -8.37
N GLY A 98 -8.75 7.18 -7.13
CA GLY A 98 -9.62 6.35 -6.30
C GLY A 98 -8.97 5.10 -5.69
N ILE A 99 -7.66 4.89 -5.89
CA ILE A 99 -6.90 3.80 -5.28
C ILE A 99 -5.93 4.38 -4.23
N ALA A 100 -6.03 3.89 -3.01
CA ALA A 100 -5.10 4.17 -1.93
C ALA A 100 -4.13 3.00 -1.72
N ALA A 101 -2.83 3.30 -1.65
CA ALA A 101 -1.80 2.35 -1.26
C ALA A 101 -1.43 2.58 0.21
N ILE A 102 -1.81 1.66 1.07
CA ILE A 102 -1.64 1.76 2.52
C ILE A 102 -0.32 1.10 2.93
N ARG A 103 0.36 1.69 3.90
CA ARG A 103 1.58 1.13 4.48
C ARG A 103 1.21 -0.08 5.34
N ALA A 104 1.60 -1.27 4.92
CA ALA A 104 1.15 -2.52 5.51
C ALA A 104 1.50 -2.63 7.01
N GLY A 105 2.66 -2.13 7.42
CA GLY A 105 3.06 -2.10 8.82
C GLY A 105 2.23 -1.19 9.74
N SER A 106 1.34 -0.36 9.18
CA SER A 106 0.40 0.45 9.97
C SER A 106 -0.92 -0.27 10.31
N LEU A 107 -1.15 -1.45 9.73
CA LEU A 107 -2.31 -2.29 10.07
C LEU A 107 -2.09 -2.98 11.42
N ASP A 108 -3.10 -3.03 12.27
CA ASP A 108 -3.00 -3.64 13.60
C ASP A 108 -2.65 -5.14 13.52
N ALA A 109 -3.14 -5.84 12.50
CA ALA A 109 -2.84 -7.24 12.22
C ALA A 109 -1.66 -7.43 11.23
N SER A 110 -0.68 -6.52 11.24
CA SER A 110 0.43 -6.53 10.28
C SER A 110 1.34 -7.77 10.38
N ASP A 111 1.39 -8.41 11.52
CA ASP A 111 2.14 -9.66 11.78
C ASP A 111 1.60 -10.87 10.99
N ARG A 112 0.38 -10.78 10.46
CA ARG A 112 -0.31 -11.83 9.69
C ARG A 112 -0.27 -11.62 8.19
N LEU A 113 0.29 -10.50 7.72
CA LEU A 113 0.32 -10.15 6.31
C LEU A 113 1.36 -10.96 5.53
N GLN A 114 1.05 -11.24 4.27
CA GLN A 114 1.95 -11.93 3.36
C GLN A 114 2.26 -11.08 2.14
N VAL A 115 3.52 -11.10 1.72
CA VAL A 115 3.96 -10.46 0.48
C VAL A 115 3.75 -11.45 -0.66
N VAL A 116 2.90 -11.09 -1.61
CA VAL A 116 2.54 -11.91 -2.78
C VAL A 116 3.11 -11.36 -4.10
N ALA A 117 3.83 -10.25 -4.05
CA ALA A 117 4.44 -9.62 -5.23
C ALA A 117 5.62 -8.73 -4.84
N HIS A 118 6.61 -8.64 -5.71
CA HIS A 118 7.75 -7.72 -5.57
C HIS A 118 7.89 -6.85 -6.83
N ILE A 119 8.02 -5.52 -6.65
CA ILE A 119 8.26 -4.58 -7.73
C ILE A 119 9.56 -3.81 -7.52
N TRP A 120 10.14 -3.29 -8.59
CA TRP A 120 11.42 -2.59 -8.59
C TRP A 120 12.59 -3.45 -8.06
N THR A 121 12.59 -4.73 -8.37
CA THR A 121 13.59 -5.68 -7.87
C THR A 121 15.00 -5.37 -8.35
N LYS A 122 15.17 -4.57 -9.42
CA LYS A 122 16.49 -4.07 -9.85
C LYS A 122 17.19 -3.20 -8.79
N ARG A 123 16.43 -2.67 -7.83
CA ARG A 123 16.94 -1.84 -6.72
C ARG A 123 16.95 -2.59 -5.38
N LYS A 124 16.57 -3.85 -5.39
CA LYS A 124 16.58 -4.73 -4.23
C LYS A 124 17.98 -4.76 -3.60
N GLN A 125 18.06 -4.62 -2.29
CA GLN A 125 19.32 -4.77 -1.57
C GLN A 125 19.85 -6.21 -1.71
N PRO A 126 21.18 -6.42 -1.88
CA PRO A 126 21.76 -7.72 -2.25
C PRO A 126 21.46 -8.86 -1.25
N TRP A 127 21.34 -8.53 0.02
CA TRP A 127 21.09 -9.52 1.08
C TRP A 127 19.66 -10.07 1.10
N ILE A 128 18.73 -9.43 0.41
CA ILE A 128 17.33 -9.90 0.34
C ILE A 128 17.22 -11.01 -0.69
N ILE A 129 16.78 -12.17 -0.24
CA ILE A 129 16.46 -13.31 -1.08
C ILE A 129 14.95 -13.32 -1.28
N LEU A 130 14.51 -13.29 -2.54
CA LEU A 130 13.10 -13.37 -2.89
C LEU A 130 12.72 -14.80 -3.28
N PRO A 131 11.53 -15.30 -2.84
CA PRO A 131 11.06 -16.61 -3.28
C PRO A 131 10.79 -16.63 -4.79
N ASP A 132 11.26 -17.65 -5.50
CA ASP A 132 11.01 -17.81 -6.93
C ASP A 132 9.53 -18.00 -7.29
N SER A 133 8.74 -18.49 -6.32
CA SER A 133 7.30 -18.68 -6.46
C SER A 133 6.46 -17.41 -6.39
N VAL A 134 7.06 -16.29 -5.99
CA VAL A 134 6.36 -15.01 -5.85
C VAL A 134 6.62 -14.15 -7.09
N PRO A 135 5.58 -13.63 -7.76
CA PRO A 135 5.73 -12.73 -8.89
C PRO A 135 6.65 -11.54 -8.61
N GLN A 136 7.56 -11.28 -9.55
CA GLN A 136 8.59 -10.25 -9.43
C GLN A 136 8.69 -9.44 -10.72
N TRP A 137 8.80 -8.12 -10.59
CA TRP A 137 9.04 -7.21 -11.71
C TRP A 137 10.28 -6.39 -11.47
N HIS A 138 11.14 -6.37 -12.50
CA HIS A 138 12.42 -5.66 -12.46
C HIS A 138 12.24 -4.14 -12.23
N GLU A 139 11.15 -3.57 -12.76
CA GLU A 139 10.71 -2.20 -12.57
C GLU A 139 9.27 -2.16 -12.01
N ALA A 140 8.49 -1.16 -12.43
CA ALA A 140 7.07 -1.12 -12.11
C ALA A 140 6.33 -2.29 -12.77
N ALA A 141 5.45 -2.93 -12.04
CA ALA A 141 4.56 -3.92 -12.62
C ALA A 141 3.50 -3.23 -13.51
N PRO A 142 3.09 -3.85 -14.63
CA PRO A 142 1.87 -3.45 -15.30
C PRO A 142 0.69 -3.48 -14.31
N ALA A 143 -0.16 -2.45 -14.33
CA ALA A 143 -1.23 -2.30 -13.33
C ALA A 143 -2.14 -3.52 -13.25
N GLU A 144 -2.59 -4.02 -14.39
CA GLU A 144 -3.48 -5.18 -14.47
C GLU A 144 -2.86 -6.44 -13.86
N GLN A 145 -1.56 -6.65 -14.08
CA GLN A 145 -0.86 -7.80 -13.54
C GLN A 145 -0.70 -7.71 -12.02
N LEU A 146 -0.27 -6.55 -11.51
CA LEU A 146 -0.12 -6.36 -10.06
C LEU A 146 -1.49 -6.48 -9.36
N PHE A 147 -2.50 -5.80 -9.86
CA PHE A 147 -3.83 -5.86 -9.26
C PHE A 147 -4.48 -7.24 -9.40
N GLY A 148 -4.21 -7.97 -10.48
CA GLY A 148 -4.62 -9.36 -10.60
C GLY A 148 -4.03 -10.24 -9.50
N VAL A 149 -2.74 -10.10 -9.20
CA VAL A 149 -2.07 -10.82 -8.10
C VAL A 149 -2.61 -10.39 -6.73
N LEU A 150 -2.95 -9.12 -6.57
CA LEU A 150 -3.53 -8.57 -5.34
C LEU A 150 -5.02 -8.85 -5.19
N GLY A 151 -5.65 -9.55 -6.13
CA GLY A 151 -7.08 -9.86 -6.07
C GLY A 151 -8.00 -8.64 -6.23
N VAL A 152 -7.47 -7.51 -6.73
CA VAL A 152 -8.26 -6.31 -7.00
C VAL A 152 -9.02 -6.51 -8.32
N SER A 153 -10.35 -6.47 -8.28
CA SER A 153 -11.17 -6.74 -9.46
C SER A 153 -11.00 -5.67 -10.54
N GLY A 154 -11.14 -6.07 -11.80
CA GLY A 154 -11.10 -5.14 -12.94
C GLY A 154 -12.19 -4.06 -12.90
N GLU A 155 -13.25 -4.25 -12.14
CA GLU A 155 -14.29 -3.23 -11.90
C GLU A 155 -13.74 -2.05 -11.06
N VAL A 156 -12.92 -2.32 -10.07
CA VAL A 156 -12.22 -1.29 -9.28
C VAL A 156 -11.30 -0.47 -10.17
N LEU A 157 -10.58 -1.13 -11.09
CA LEU A 157 -9.69 -0.45 -12.03
C LEU A 157 -10.44 0.45 -13.01
N ARG A 158 -11.59 0.00 -13.53
CA ARG A 158 -12.40 0.79 -14.48
C ARG A 158 -13.05 2.01 -13.84
N ARG A 159 -13.41 1.94 -12.55
CA ARG A 159 -13.95 3.11 -11.81
C ARG A 159 -12.88 4.15 -11.50
N ALA A 160 -11.61 3.75 -11.51
CA ALA A 160 -10.45 4.62 -11.30
C ALA A 160 -9.99 5.37 -12.56
N GLU A 161 -10.60 5.10 -13.72
CA GLU A 161 -10.33 5.87 -14.94
C GLU A 161 -11.03 7.24 -14.88
N PRO A 162 -10.34 8.34 -15.23
CA PRO A 162 -10.98 9.63 -15.29
C PRO A 162 -12.13 9.58 -16.32
N LYS A 163 -13.31 9.98 -15.89
CA LYS A 163 -14.42 10.20 -16.83
C LYS A 163 -14.02 11.34 -17.76
N ASN A 164 -13.83 11.05 -19.03
CA ASN A 164 -13.66 12.05 -20.08
C ASN A 164 -14.86 12.99 -20.13
#